data_ff0535ba82ffba0bb822686e50f22ae7
#
_entry.id   ff0535ba82ffba0bb822686e50f22ae7
#
_cell.length_a   1.000
_cell.length_b   1.000
_cell.length_c   1.000
_cell.angle_alpha   90.00
_cell.angle_beta   90.00
_cell.angle_gamma   90.00
#
_symmetry.space_group_name_H-M   'P 1'
#
loop_
_entity.id
_entity.type
_entity.pdbx_description
1 polymer ?
#
loop_
_entity_poly.entity_id
_entity_poly.type
_entity_poly.pdbx_seq_one_letter_code
_entity_poly.pdbx_strand_id
1 'polypeptide(L)'
;GGQRAWLDAHSVSGVLVLPFYLMITFSGLMIFHSLYLPAGIAAAYPGPSGNDAAHYFAQLRGEPTDLRQRTERGTSAQPLGELDLAHWLAASTQRSTHPIALLQAYRNPQGQPMVEAVVTDHARLQYRPERLVWDVRSGTLAHHLDAAGPAVRTYGVLYGLHMARFAGPGLRALLLLLGLLGCLMIAT
;
A
#
# COMPACT_ATOMS: atom_id res chain seq x y z
N GLY A 1 -4.23 -15.77 -47.31
CA GLY A 1 -4.23 -15.81 -46.17
C GLY A 1 -4.52 -14.70 -45.16
N GLY A 2 -4.84 -13.44 -45.51
CA GLY A 2 -4.87 -12.36 -44.52
C GLY A 2 -5.82 -12.51 -43.35
N GLN A 3 -7.13 -12.74 -43.59
CA GLN A 3 -8.15 -12.76 -42.54
C GLN A 3 -7.95 -13.88 -41.51
N ARG A 4 -7.56 -15.07 -41.95
CA ARG A 4 -7.32 -16.21 -41.04
C ARG A 4 -6.13 -15.95 -40.14
N ALA A 5 -5.04 -15.36 -40.67
CA ALA A 5 -3.87 -15.01 -39.87
C ALA A 5 -4.17 -13.95 -38.80
N TRP A 6 -5.08 -12.99 -39.07
CA TRP A 6 -5.55 -12.02 -38.10
C TRP A 6 -6.36 -12.66 -36.98
N LEU A 7 -7.28 -13.56 -37.31
CA LEU A 7 -8.06 -14.30 -36.31
C LEU A 7 -7.16 -15.20 -35.43
N ASP A 8 -6.19 -15.88 -36.05
CA ASP A 8 -5.23 -16.69 -35.31
C ASP A 8 -4.36 -15.82 -34.38
N ALA A 9 -3.88 -14.66 -34.84
CA ALA A 9 -3.12 -13.72 -34.05
C ALA A 9 -3.94 -13.18 -32.85
N HIS A 10 -5.20 -12.81 -33.08
CA HIS A 10 -6.11 -12.38 -32.02
C HIS A 10 -6.32 -13.47 -30.97
N SER A 11 -6.62 -14.69 -31.41
CA SER A 11 -6.87 -15.81 -30.51
C SER A 11 -5.64 -16.19 -29.68
N VAL A 12 -4.47 -16.28 -30.31
CA VAL A 12 -3.21 -16.61 -29.62
C VAL A 12 -2.82 -15.51 -28.64
N SER A 13 -2.84 -14.24 -29.06
CA SER A 13 -2.52 -13.14 -28.16
C SER A 13 -3.50 -13.04 -26.99
N GLY A 14 -4.80 -13.25 -27.23
CA GLY A 14 -5.83 -13.24 -26.20
C GLY A 14 -5.62 -14.31 -25.13
N VAL A 15 -5.34 -15.56 -25.55
CA VAL A 15 -5.08 -16.65 -24.61
C VAL A 15 -3.81 -16.41 -23.79
N LEU A 16 -2.75 -15.91 -24.42
CA LEU A 16 -1.47 -15.66 -23.75
C LEU A 16 -1.57 -14.55 -22.69
N VAL A 17 -2.34 -13.50 -22.94
CA VAL A 17 -2.44 -12.37 -22.00
C VAL A 17 -3.57 -12.54 -20.98
N LEU A 18 -4.46 -13.51 -21.14
CA LEU A 18 -5.63 -13.71 -20.28
C LEU A 18 -5.29 -13.79 -18.79
N PRO A 19 -4.29 -14.58 -18.34
CA PRO A 19 -3.94 -14.64 -16.91
C PRO A 19 -3.47 -13.29 -16.37
N PHE A 20 -2.71 -12.54 -17.17
CA PHE A 20 -2.27 -11.20 -16.81
C PHE A 20 -3.46 -10.23 -16.69
N TYR A 21 -4.38 -10.24 -17.63
CA TYR A 21 -5.55 -9.38 -17.58
C TYR A 21 -6.48 -9.72 -16.43
N LEU A 22 -6.70 -10.99 -16.14
CA LEU A 22 -7.47 -11.39 -14.96
C LEU A 22 -6.82 -10.87 -13.68
N MET A 23 -5.50 -11.00 -13.55
CA MET A 23 -4.76 -10.51 -12.40
C MET A 23 -4.88 -8.99 -12.26
N ILE A 24 -4.58 -8.23 -13.32
CA ILE A 24 -4.54 -6.76 -13.25
C ILE A 24 -5.94 -6.16 -13.06
N THR A 25 -6.96 -6.74 -13.72
CA THR A 25 -8.35 -6.29 -13.59
C THR A 25 -8.90 -6.58 -12.20
N PHE A 26 -8.73 -7.81 -11.70
CA PHE A 26 -9.22 -8.18 -10.38
C PHE A 26 -8.53 -7.37 -9.27
N SER A 27 -7.20 -7.23 -9.33
CA SER A 27 -6.47 -6.41 -8.36
C SER A 27 -6.85 -4.93 -8.45
N GLY A 28 -7.11 -4.40 -9.65
CA GLY A 28 -7.61 -3.04 -9.85
C GLY A 28 -9.00 -2.83 -9.24
N LEU A 29 -9.93 -3.74 -9.46
CA LEU A 29 -11.26 -3.71 -8.82
C LEU A 29 -11.15 -3.70 -7.30
N MET A 30 -10.26 -4.50 -6.74
CA MET A 30 -10.03 -4.56 -5.30
C MET A 30 -9.40 -3.27 -4.74
N ILE A 31 -8.53 -2.61 -5.50
CA ILE A 31 -7.95 -1.32 -5.10
C ILE A 31 -8.99 -0.20 -5.12
N PHE A 32 -9.83 -0.18 -6.16
CA PHE A 32 -10.86 0.85 -6.36
C PHE A 32 -12.22 0.47 -5.78
N HIS A 33 -12.29 -0.53 -4.88
CA HIS A 33 -13.55 -0.99 -4.28
C HIS A 33 -14.37 0.12 -3.63
N SER A 34 -13.74 1.15 -3.06
CA SER A 34 -14.44 2.31 -2.47
C SER A 34 -15.19 3.15 -3.52
N LEU A 35 -14.75 3.11 -4.77
CA LEU A 35 -15.44 3.76 -5.88
C LEU A 35 -16.67 2.97 -6.34
N TYR A 36 -16.58 1.63 -6.33
CA TYR A 36 -17.63 0.75 -6.81
C TYR A 36 -18.65 0.35 -5.73
N LEU A 37 -18.22 0.38 -4.45
CA LEU A 37 -19.03 -0.05 -3.30
C LEU A 37 -19.17 1.03 -2.22
N PRO A 38 -19.44 2.31 -2.57
CA PRO A 38 -19.53 3.38 -1.59
C PRO A 38 -20.65 3.16 -0.56
N ALA A 39 -21.79 2.59 -0.98
CA ALA A 39 -22.88 2.27 -0.10
C ALA A 39 -22.53 1.20 0.94
N GLY A 40 -21.72 0.21 0.58
CA GLY A 40 -21.25 -0.82 1.51
C GLY A 40 -20.34 -0.22 2.60
N ILE A 41 -19.46 0.72 2.23
CA ILE A 41 -18.61 1.43 3.18
C ILE A 41 -19.44 2.30 4.10
N ALA A 42 -20.40 3.06 3.56
CA ALA A 42 -21.30 3.90 4.36
C ALA A 42 -22.14 3.10 5.35
N ALA A 43 -22.60 1.90 4.97
CA ALA A 43 -23.37 1.03 5.85
C ALA A 43 -22.50 0.41 6.96
N ALA A 44 -21.25 0.05 6.66
CA ALA A 44 -20.34 -0.56 7.62
C ALA A 44 -19.65 0.46 8.54
N TYR A 45 -19.43 1.68 8.05
CA TYR A 45 -18.74 2.77 8.75
C TYR A 45 -19.61 4.05 8.72
N PRO A 46 -20.70 4.07 9.48
CA PRO A 46 -21.56 5.27 9.55
C PRO A 46 -20.81 6.41 10.24
N GLY A 47 -20.87 7.61 9.66
CA GLY A 47 -20.25 8.82 10.21
C GLY A 47 -21.18 10.01 10.16
N PRO A 48 -20.83 11.15 10.78
CA PRO A 48 -21.67 12.36 10.85
C PRO A 48 -22.06 12.92 9.47
N SER A 49 -21.22 12.67 8.44
CA SER A 49 -21.44 13.11 7.06
C SER A 49 -21.91 11.99 6.12
N GLY A 50 -22.41 10.87 6.66
CA GLY A 50 -22.91 9.73 5.90
C GLY A 50 -21.98 8.52 5.87
N ASN A 51 -20.66 8.71 5.85
CA ASN A 51 -19.69 7.64 6.00
C ASN A 51 -18.44 8.13 6.76
N ASP A 52 -17.76 7.23 7.43
CA ASP A 52 -16.42 7.45 7.99
C ASP A 52 -15.37 6.71 7.11
N ALA A 53 -15.17 7.20 5.90
CA ALA A 53 -14.20 6.64 4.97
C ALA A 53 -12.78 6.68 5.53
N ALA A 54 -12.44 7.67 6.34
CA ALA A 54 -11.13 7.75 7.00
C ALA A 54 -10.94 6.60 7.98
N HIS A 55 -11.96 6.25 8.75
CA HIS A 55 -11.92 5.09 9.65
C HIS A 55 -11.79 3.78 8.87
N TYR A 56 -12.56 3.61 7.81
CA TYR A 56 -12.47 2.46 6.94
C TYR A 56 -11.04 2.29 6.38
N PHE A 57 -10.46 3.34 5.80
CA PHE A 57 -9.11 3.26 5.24
C PHE A 57 -8.02 3.08 6.31
N ALA A 58 -8.19 3.67 7.50
CA ALA A 58 -7.27 3.44 8.61
C ALA A 58 -7.30 1.98 9.05
N GLN A 59 -8.48 1.38 9.20
CA GLN A 59 -8.63 -0.04 9.52
C GLN A 59 -8.06 -0.94 8.41
N LEU A 60 -8.33 -0.63 7.15
CA LEU A 60 -7.77 -1.37 6.00
C LEU A 60 -6.23 -1.28 5.97
N ARG A 61 -5.66 -0.17 6.41
CA ARG A 61 -4.22 0.00 6.59
C ARG A 61 -3.71 -0.53 7.93
N GLY A 62 -4.59 -0.98 8.86
CA GLY A 62 -4.26 -1.39 10.22
C GLY A 62 -3.62 -0.26 11.03
N GLU A 63 -4.04 0.96 10.80
CA GLU A 63 -3.57 2.13 11.52
C GLU A 63 -4.36 2.30 12.83
N PRO A 64 -3.70 2.46 13.97
CA PRO A 64 -4.37 2.80 15.21
C PRO A 64 -4.99 4.20 15.14
N THR A 65 -5.99 4.45 15.99
CA THR A 65 -6.81 5.67 15.93
C THR A 65 -6.00 6.95 16.14
N ASP A 66 -4.96 6.91 16.96
CA ASP A 66 -4.08 8.04 17.22
C ASP A 66 -3.23 8.43 16.00
N LEU A 67 -2.77 7.46 15.22
CA LEU A 67 -2.07 7.72 13.94
C LEU A 67 -3.02 8.24 12.86
N ARG A 68 -4.28 7.79 12.86
CA ARG A 68 -5.31 8.32 11.98
C ARG A 68 -5.54 9.82 12.19
N GLN A 69 -5.71 10.25 13.44
CA GLN A 69 -5.96 11.65 13.79
C GLN A 69 -4.80 12.59 13.40
N ARG A 70 -3.58 12.07 13.28
CA ARG A 70 -2.44 12.81 12.74
C ARG A 70 -2.72 13.35 11.33
N THR A 71 -3.27 12.50 10.46
CA THR A 71 -3.55 12.86 9.06
C THR A 71 -4.66 13.91 8.95
N GLU A 72 -5.63 13.89 9.86
CA GLU A 72 -6.77 14.78 9.84
C GLU A 72 -6.48 16.19 10.39
N ARG A 73 -5.52 16.34 11.32
CA ARG A 73 -5.25 17.61 12.01
C ARG A 73 -4.14 18.48 11.44
N GLY A 74 -3.43 18.00 10.43
CA GLY A 74 -2.26 18.70 9.92
C GLY A 74 -1.07 18.68 10.90
N THR A 75 0.06 19.08 10.42
CA THR A 75 1.29 19.23 11.22
C THR A 75 1.13 20.36 12.23
N SER A 76 1.14 20.04 13.53
CA SER A 76 1.27 21.06 14.57
C SER A 76 2.56 21.87 14.31
N ALA A 77 2.42 23.19 14.24
CA ALA A 77 3.53 24.11 14.02
C ALA A 77 4.54 24.21 15.20
N GLN A 78 4.30 23.45 16.30
CA GLN A 78 5.19 23.45 17.44
C GLN A 78 6.50 22.70 17.13
N PRO A 79 7.67 23.29 17.41
CA PRO A 79 8.94 22.62 17.19
C PRO A 79 9.06 21.34 18.02
N LEU A 80 9.66 20.31 17.42
CA LEU A 80 9.83 18.99 18.06
C LEU A 80 10.93 18.98 19.13
N GLY A 81 11.74 20.03 19.22
CA GLY A 81 12.96 20.06 20.02
C GLY A 81 14.15 19.38 19.33
N GLU A 82 15.27 19.28 20.03
CA GLU A 82 16.41 18.50 19.53
C GLU A 82 16.06 16.99 19.58
N LEU A 83 16.10 16.34 18.42
CA LEU A 83 15.89 14.91 18.27
C LEU A 83 17.17 14.27 17.72
N ASP A 84 17.70 13.31 18.46
CA ASP A 84 18.78 12.46 17.94
C ASP A 84 18.22 11.42 16.98
N LEU A 85 18.12 11.79 15.71
CA LEU A 85 17.62 10.91 14.65
C LEU A 85 18.52 9.69 14.43
N ALA A 86 19.84 9.80 14.74
CA ALA A 86 20.76 8.67 14.61
C ALA A 86 20.45 7.59 15.66
N HIS A 87 20.10 7.99 16.88
CA HIS A 87 19.62 7.07 17.91
C HIS A 87 18.37 6.30 17.46
N TRP A 88 17.37 7.00 16.95
CA TRP A 88 16.11 6.38 16.51
C TRP A 88 16.28 5.50 15.27
N LEU A 89 17.18 5.89 14.36
CA LEU A 89 17.53 5.05 13.22
C LEU A 89 18.19 3.75 13.68
N ALA A 90 19.14 3.83 14.60
CA ALA A 90 19.81 2.65 15.16
C ALA A 90 18.83 1.73 15.89
N ALA A 91 17.97 2.28 16.76
CA ALA A 91 16.95 1.54 17.49
C ALA A 91 15.94 0.84 16.53
N SER A 92 15.55 1.52 15.45
CA SER A 92 14.66 0.95 14.44
C SER A 92 15.33 -0.14 13.61
N THR A 93 16.60 0.07 13.24
CA THR A 93 17.38 -0.93 12.48
C THR A 93 17.61 -2.21 13.26
N GLN A 94 17.78 -2.13 14.58
CA GLN A 94 17.91 -3.31 15.44
C GLN A 94 16.63 -4.14 15.53
N ARG A 95 15.47 -3.52 15.30
CA ARG A 95 14.15 -4.18 15.40
C ARG A 95 13.60 -4.65 14.06
N SER A 96 14.07 -4.10 12.97
CA SER A 96 13.64 -4.46 11.63
C SER A 96 14.61 -5.44 10.97
N THR A 97 14.06 -6.38 10.21
CA THR A 97 14.84 -7.30 9.36
C THR A 97 15.25 -6.70 8.02
N HIS A 98 14.71 -5.52 7.69
CA HIS A 98 14.94 -4.83 6.43
C HIS A 98 15.41 -3.39 6.67
N PRO A 99 16.08 -2.77 5.69
CA PRO A 99 16.53 -1.38 5.81
C PRO A 99 15.39 -0.40 6.06
N ILE A 100 15.65 0.64 6.83
CA ILE A 100 14.72 1.75 7.03
C ILE A 100 14.74 2.64 5.79
N ALA A 101 13.58 2.86 5.18
CA ALA A 101 13.40 3.69 4.00
C ALA A 101 13.19 5.16 4.34
N LEU A 102 12.51 5.42 5.45
CA LEU A 102 12.13 6.77 5.88
C LEU A 102 12.07 6.82 7.39
N LEU A 103 12.62 7.88 7.96
CA LEU A 103 12.45 8.24 9.36
C LEU A 103 11.76 9.62 9.40
N GLN A 104 10.66 9.73 10.12
CA GLN A 104 9.92 10.96 10.26
C GLN A 104 9.52 11.23 11.71
N ALA A 105 9.57 12.47 12.12
CA ALA A 105 9.18 12.89 13.44
C ALA A 105 7.93 13.78 13.38
N TYR A 106 7.03 13.61 14.34
CA TYR A 106 5.77 14.35 14.40
C TYR A 106 5.25 14.42 15.83
N ARG A 107 4.18 15.21 16.05
CA ARG A 107 3.43 15.16 17.30
C ARG A 107 2.13 14.40 17.08
N ASN A 108 1.81 13.52 18.02
CA ASN A 108 0.49 12.89 18.04
C ASN A 108 -0.61 13.91 18.44
N PRO A 109 -1.90 13.55 18.37
CA PRO A 109 -2.99 14.46 18.75
C PRO A 109 -2.95 14.97 20.20
N GLN A 110 -2.26 14.25 21.08
CA GLN A 110 -2.03 14.60 22.47
C GLN A 110 -0.80 15.53 22.65
N GLY A 111 -0.17 15.93 21.56
CA GLY A 111 1.01 16.80 21.56
C GLY A 111 2.33 16.11 21.94
N GLN A 112 2.35 14.78 22.04
CA GLN A 112 3.55 14.01 22.37
C GLN A 112 4.44 13.86 21.13
N PRO A 113 5.76 14.04 21.25
CA PRO A 113 6.69 13.85 20.16
C PRO A 113 6.84 12.33 19.86
N MET A 114 6.66 11.98 18.60
CA MET A 114 6.76 10.60 18.08
C MET A 114 7.78 10.55 16.96
N VAL A 115 8.46 9.43 16.84
CA VAL A 115 9.32 9.10 15.69
C VAL A 115 8.78 7.84 15.02
N GLU A 116 8.57 7.90 13.73
CA GLU A 116 8.10 6.78 12.92
C GLU A 116 9.18 6.38 11.92
N ALA A 117 9.58 5.13 11.99
CA ALA A 117 10.46 4.50 11.02
C ALA A 117 9.65 3.62 10.07
N VAL A 118 9.77 3.88 8.77
CA VAL A 118 9.12 3.12 7.70
C VAL A 118 10.17 2.19 7.09
N VAL A 119 9.90 0.91 7.13
CA VAL A 119 10.79 -0.13 6.62
C VAL A 119 10.60 -0.29 5.10
N THR A 120 11.68 -0.57 4.39
CA THR A 120 11.65 -0.82 2.94
C THR A 120 10.82 -2.06 2.61
N ASP A 121 9.89 -1.95 1.66
CA ASP A 121 9.03 -3.04 1.20
C ASP A 121 9.30 -3.52 -0.23
N HIS A 122 10.35 -2.98 -0.88
CA HIS A 122 10.60 -3.16 -2.32
C HIS A 122 10.77 -4.63 -2.78
N ALA A 123 11.14 -5.53 -1.89
CA ALA A 123 11.33 -6.95 -2.22
C ALA A 123 10.10 -7.82 -1.87
N ARG A 124 9.06 -7.26 -1.28
CA ARG A 124 7.87 -7.99 -0.85
C ARG A 124 6.74 -7.87 -1.87
N LEU A 125 6.07 -9.00 -2.14
CA LEU A 125 4.83 -9.01 -2.91
C LEU A 125 3.74 -8.17 -2.21
N GLN A 126 3.67 -8.27 -0.90
CA GLN A 126 2.74 -7.49 -0.10
C GLN A 126 3.19 -6.03 -0.02
N TYR A 127 2.46 -5.16 -0.70
CA TYR A 127 2.68 -3.72 -0.68
C TYR A 127 2.16 -3.12 0.64
N ARG A 128 2.98 -3.25 1.66
CA ARG A 128 2.74 -2.62 2.94
C ARG A 128 4.02 -2.54 3.74
N PRO A 129 4.59 -1.33 3.86
CA PRO A 129 5.78 -1.15 4.67
C PRO A 129 5.44 -1.42 6.15
N GLU A 130 6.29 -2.19 6.80
CA GLU A 130 6.32 -2.28 8.25
C GLU A 130 6.65 -0.89 8.81
N ARG A 131 5.96 -0.48 9.88
CA ARG A 131 6.20 0.81 10.51
C ARG A 131 6.42 0.62 12.01
N LEU A 132 7.48 1.24 12.52
CA LEU A 132 7.83 1.28 13.93
C LEU A 132 7.60 2.70 14.45
N VAL A 133 6.69 2.86 15.39
CA VAL A 133 6.36 4.17 15.98
C VAL A 133 6.86 4.23 17.41
N TRP A 134 7.75 5.16 17.68
CA TRP A 134 8.39 5.35 18.97
C TRP A 134 7.84 6.58 19.68
N ASP A 135 7.59 6.45 20.97
CA ASP A 135 7.38 7.60 21.85
C ASP A 135 8.74 8.14 22.28
N VAL A 136 9.02 9.38 21.90
CA VAL A 136 10.31 10.05 22.17
C VAL A 136 10.53 10.27 23.67
N ARG A 137 9.45 10.49 24.44
CA ARG A 137 9.56 10.78 25.88
C ARG A 137 9.93 9.57 26.71
N SER A 138 9.28 8.44 26.42
CA SER A 138 9.50 7.20 27.17
C SER A 138 10.63 6.35 26.59
N GLY A 139 11.05 6.61 25.34
CA GLY A 139 12.02 5.77 24.63
C GLY A 139 11.47 4.42 24.21
N THR A 140 10.14 4.19 24.36
CA THR A 140 9.52 2.89 24.09
C THR A 140 8.88 2.83 22.72
N LEU A 141 8.79 1.61 22.17
CA LEU A 141 8.05 1.35 20.93
C LEU A 141 6.54 1.42 21.25
N ALA A 142 5.88 2.48 20.79
CA ALA A 142 4.45 2.69 20.99
C ALA A 142 3.60 1.79 20.09
N HIS A 143 3.97 1.67 18.80
CA HIS A 143 3.27 0.82 17.85
C HIS A 143 4.25 0.11 16.92
N HIS A 144 3.96 -1.16 16.67
CA HIS A 144 4.59 -1.95 15.63
C HIS A 144 3.50 -2.33 14.62
N LEU A 145 3.48 -1.64 13.48
CA LEU A 145 2.48 -1.84 12.45
C LEU A 145 3.03 -2.79 11.39
N ASP A 146 2.74 -4.05 11.57
CA ASP A 146 2.87 -5.07 10.53
C ASP A 146 1.47 -5.43 10.00
N ALA A 147 1.41 -6.12 8.86
CA ALA A 147 0.14 -6.52 8.26
C ALA A 147 -0.65 -7.47 9.18
N ALA A 148 -1.43 -6.90 10.07
CA ALA A 148 -2.29 -7.64 10.98
C ALA A 148 -3.60 -8.05 10.29
N GLY A 149 -3.91 -9.35 10.34
CA GLY A 149 -5.16 -9.91 9.85
C GLY A 149 -5.20 -10.29 8.36
N PRO A 150 -6.06 -11.26 8.00
CA PRO A 150 -6.10 -11.82 6.65
C PRO A 150 -6.59 -10.83 5.59
N ALA A 151 -7.57 -9.98 5.91
CA ALA A 151 -8.12 -8.99 4.98
C ALA A 151 -7.05 -7.96 4.57
N VAL A 152 -6.28 -7.45 5.53
CA VAL A 152 -5.20 -6.49 5.31
C VAL A 152 -4.08 -7.12 4.48
N ARG A 153 -3.72 -8.37 4.75
CA ARG A 153 -2.74 -9.12 3.95
C ARG A 153 -3.21 -9.32 2.53
N THR A 154 -4.45 -9.77 2.34
CA THR A 154 -5.02 -9.97 1.00
C THR A 154 -5.02 -8.67 0.20
N TYR A 155 -5.50 -7.57 0.79
CA TYR A 155 -5.45 -6.25 0.16
C TYR A 155 -4.02 -5.86 -0.22
N GLY A 156 -3.06 -6.01 0.69
CA GLY A 156 -1.65 -5.68 0.44
C GLY A 156 -1.03 -6.51 -0.68
N VAL A 157 -1.35 -7.81 -0.77
CA VAL A 157 -0.90 -8.70 -1.86
C VAL A 157 -1.49 -8.28 -3.20
N LEU A 158 -2.80 -8.03 -3.26
CA LEU A 158 -3.46 -7.60 -4.48
C LEU A 158 -2.96 -6.23 -4.95
N TYR A 159 -2.71 -5.32 -4.01
CA TYR A 159 -2.10 -4.04 -4.29
C TYR A 159 -0.67 -4.19 -4.83
N GLY A 160 0.12 -5.06 -4.21
CA GLY A 160 1.49 -5.37 -4.64
C GLY A 160 1.53 -6.00 -6.03
N LEU A 161 0.63 -6.92 -6.33
CA LEU A 161 0.46 -7.52 -7.66
C LEU A 161 0.14 -6.46 -8.72
N HIS A 162 -0.79 -5.56 -8.41
CA HIS A 162 -1.18 -4.48 -9.32
C HIS A 162 -0.03 -3.51 -9.62
N MET A 163 0.67 -3.10 -8.57
CA MET A 163 1.78 -2.15 -8.69
C MET A 163 3.07 -2.77 -9.24
N ALA A 164 3.19 -4.11 -9.18
CA ALA A 164 4.36 -4.87 -9.64
C ALA A 164 5.73 -4.36 -9.10
N ARG A 165 5.74 -3.72 -7.92
CA ARG A 165 6.98 -3.11 -7.35
C ARG A 165 8.01 -4.16 -6.92
N PHE A 166 7.55 -5.35 -6.52
CA PHE A 166 8.39 -6.50 -6.18
C PHE A 166 9.10 -7.09 -7.40
N ALA A 167 8.64 -6.76 -8.61
CA ALA A 167 9.14 -7.34 -9.84
C ALA A 167 10.53 -6.82 -10.17
N GLY A 168 11.48 -7.74 -10.31
CA GLY A 168 12.80 -7.46 -10.87
C GLY A 168 12.73 -7.08 -12.36
N PRO A 169 13.83 -6.64 -12.98
CA PRO A 169 13.84 -6.15 -14.35
C PRO A 169 13.24 -7.12 -15.38
N GLY A 170 13.55 -8.42 -15.25
CA GLY A 170 13.03 -9.46 -16.15
C GLY A 170 11.50 -9.61 -16.07
N LEU A 171 10.96 -9.65 -14.85
CA LEU A 171 9.50 -9.74 -14.67
C LEU A 171 8.79 -8.46 -15.12
N ARG A 172 9.38 -7.28 -14.92
CA ARG A 172 8.84 -6.01 -15.44
C ARG A 172 8.81 -6.00 -16.97
N ALA A 173 9.87 -6.49 -17.62
CA ALA A 173 9.91 -6.65 -19.06
C ALA A 173 8.82 -7.61 -19.56
N LEU A 174 8.62 -8.74 -18.89
CA LEU A 174 7.54 -9.67 -19.20
C LEU A 174 6.15 -9.02 -19.07
N LEU A 175 5.88 -8.30 -17.97
CA LEU A 175 4.61 -7.60 -17.76
C LEU A 175 4.37 -6.53 -18.84
N LEU A 176 5.42 -5.81 -19.25
CA LEU A 176 5.36 -4.85 -20.37
C LEU A 176 5.01 -5.56 -21.68
N LEU A 177 5.66 -6.67 -21.99
CA LEU A 177 5.37 -7.46 -23.21
C LEU A 177 3.93 -7.98 -23.21
N LEU A 178 3.43 -8.49 -22.08
CA LEU A 178 2.04 -8.92 -21.96
C LEU A 178 1.05 -7.76 -22.17
N GLY A 179 1.37 -6.57 -21.65
CA GLY A 179 0.58 -5.37 -21.91
C GLY A 179 0.56 -4.99 -23.39
N LEU A 180 1.71 -5.02 -24.07
CA LEU A 180 1.81 -4.74 -25.52
C LEU A 180 1.07 -5.79 -26.36
N LEU A 181 1.17 -7.08 -25.98
CA LEU A 181 0.39 -8.16 -26.61
C LEU A 181 -1.10 -7.93 -26.47
N GLY A 182 -1.54 -7.41 -25.33
CA GLY A 182 -2.93 -7.03 -25.14
C GLY A 182 -3.37 -5.87 -26.02
N CYS A 183 -2.54 -4.86 -26.21
CA CYS A 183 -2.81 -3.81 -27.18
C CYS A 183 -2.92 -4.38 -28.61
N LEU A 184 -2.04 -5.31 -28.96
CA LEU A 184 -2.10 -5.99 -30.25
C LEU A 184 -3.41 -6.78 -30.41
N MET A 185 -3.83 -7.50 -29.38
CA MET A 185 -5.12 -8.24 -29.38
C MET A 185 -6.31 -7.32 -29.67
N ILE A 186 -6.32 -6.09 -29.09
CA ILE A 186 -7.40 -5.12 -29.33
C ILE A 186 -7.35 -4.56 -30.75
N ALA A 187 -6.14 -4.48 -31.36
CA ALA A 187 -5.93 -3.95 -32.69
C ALA A 187 -6.21 -4.97 -33.82
N THR A 188 -6.32 -6.25 -33.50
CA THR A 188 -6.59 -7.35 -34.44
C THR A 188 -8.02 -7.84 -34.33
#